data_897433e41716d4c1aa4a39fa54e420dd
#
_entry.id   897433e41716d4c1aa4a39fa54e420dd
#
_cell.length_a   1.000
_cell.length_b   1.000
_cell.length_c   1.000
_cell.angle_alpha   90.00
_cell.angle_beta   90.00
_cell.angle_gamma   90.00
#
_symmetry.space_group_name_H-M   'P 1'
#
loop_
_entity.id
_entity.type
_entity.pdbx_description
1 polymer ?
#
loop_
_entity_poly.entity_id
_entity_poly.type
_entity_poly.pdbx_seq_one_letter_code
_entity_poly.pdbx_strand_id
1 'polypeptide(L)'
;MRYNTKQQGEYDHYEVREQQGLLDFLLANVKQTKTKIKATLQGQGIKVNGKTVTQFDYQLQPGMKVAVSRTKRNQQQFKSRYVKIVYEDRWLIVVEKMPGILSMAAGHSSLNVKTVLDDYFKKSHQNCRAHVVHRLDRDTSGLMVYAKDIDTEQILEHSWHEIVYDRRYVAVCSGEVEPDDGTMVSWLKDNKAYVTYSSPVDNGGKYAVTHFHVLDRTTEHSLVEFKLETGRKNQIRVHSADMGHPVCGDEKYGNGDDPLHRLCLHAWLLCFYHPVTHQPMEFETPVPATFRHLFKR
;
A
#
# COMPACT_ATOMS: atom_id res chain seq x y z
N MET A 1 -28.21 -47.67 16.04
CA MET A 1 -27.90 -46.61 17.01
C MET A 1 -27.13 -45.52 16.28
N ARG A 2 -27.71 -44.35 16.04
CA ARG A 2 -27.04 -43.22 15.40
C ARG A 2 -26.42 -42.36 16.50
N TYR A 3 -25.12 -42.28 16.54
CA TYR A 3 -24.40 -41.38 17.46
C TYR A 3 -24.59 -39.93 17.03
N ASN A 4 -25.22 -39.17 17.92
CA ASN A 4 -25.43 -37.73 17.80
C ASN A 4 -24.10 -37.05 18.13
N THR A 5 -23.33 -36.64 17.13
CA THR A 5 -22.16 -35.78 17.29
C THR A 5 -22.64 -34.40 17.72
N LYS A 6 -22.47 -34.05 19.00
CA LYS A 6 -22.62 -32.70 19.50
C LYS A 6 -21.76 -31.78 18.64
N GLN A 7 -22.37 -30.82 17.95
CA GLN A 7 -21.68 -29.72 17.32
C GLN A 7 -20.82 -29.01 18.37
N GLN A 8 -19.50 -29.19 18.31
CA GLN A 8 -18.59 -28.38 19.09
C GLN A 8 -18.74 -26.94 18.61
N GLY A 9 -19.00 -25.98 19.52
CA GLY A 9 -19.21 -24.59 19.23
C GLY A 9 -18.06 -23.98 18.40
N GLU A 10 -18.38 -23.01 17.55
CA GLU A 10 -17.45 -22.35 16.62
C GLU A 10 -16.29 -21.61 17.33
N TYR A 11 -16.44 -21.31 18.62
CA TYR A 11 -15.50 -20.52 19.42
C TYR A 11 -15.06 -21.23 20.69
N ASP A 12 -13.78 -21.03 21.08
CA ASP A 12 -13.31 -21.25 22.44
C ASP A 12 -13.56 -20.00 23.27
N HIS A 13 -14.09 -20.18 24.49
CA HIS A 13 -14.46 -19.07 25.37
C HIS A 13 -13.52 -19.00 26.56
N TYR A 14 -13.06 -17.79 26.87
CA TYR A 14 -12.17 -17.49 27.99
C TYR A 14 -12.76 -16.34 28.81
N GLU A 15 -12.55 -16.36 30.11
CA GLU A 15 -12.96 -15.28 31.02
C GLU A 15 -11.73 -14.53 31.51
N VAL A 16 -11.80 -13.19 31.47
CA VAL A 16 -10.71 -12.31 31.87
C VAL A 16 -10.76 -12.15 33.40
N ARG A 17 -9.66 -12.49 34.09
CA ARG A 17 -9.56 -12.42 35.56
C ARG A 17 -8.89 -11.16 36.06
N GLU A 18 -8.02 -10.57 35.29
CA GLU A 18 -7.25 -9.35 35.62
C GLU A 18 -7.16 -8.42 34.41
N GLN A 19 -6.90 -7.14 34.70
CA GLN A 19 -6.75 -6.14 33.63
C GLN A 19 -5.44 -6.38 32.88
N GLN A 20 -5.53 -6.55 31.56
CA GLN A 20 -4.36 -6.75 30.69
C GLN A 20 -4.68 -6.46 29.23
N GLY A 21 -3.64 -6.34 28.38
CA GLY A 21 -3.79 -6.23 26.93
C GLY A 21 -4.31 -7.52 26.28
N LEU A 22 -5.17 -7.39 25.27
CA LEU A 22 -5.76 -8.53 24.57
C LEU A 22 -4.71 -9.49 23.98
N LEU A 23 -3.62 -8.97 23.41
CA LEU A 23 -2.57 -9.81 22.84
C LEU A 23 -1.88 -10.64 23.93
N ASP A 24 -1.55 -10.04 25.07
CA ASP A 24 -0.89 -10.72 26.19
C ASP A 24 -1.80 -11.78 26.78
N PHE A 25 -3.08 -11.46 26.96
CA PHE A 25 -4.11 -12.40 27.36
C PHE A 25 -4.19 -13.63 26.43
N LEU A 26 -4.21 -13.39 25.10
CA LEU A 26 -4.29 -14.46 24.11
C LEU A 26 -3.03 -15.32 24.10
N LEU A 27 -1.85 -14.73 24.24
CA LEU A 27 -0.58 -15.46 24.32
C LEU A 27 -0.49 -16.35 25.56
N ALA A 28 -1.06 -15.89 26.67
CA ALA A 28 -1.06 -16.65 27.93
C ALA A 28 -2.09 -17.78 27.96
N ASN A 29 -3.26 -17.62 27.31
CA ASN A 29 -4.40 -18.50 27.48
C ASN A 29 -4.70 -19.38 26.25
N VAL A 30 -4.25 -18.99 25.06
CA VAL A 30 -4.53 -19.73 23.81
C VAL A 30 -3.31 -20.52 23.37
N LYS A 31 -3.44 -21.84 23.27
CA LYS A 31 -2.34 -22.74 22.82
C LYS A 31 -2.07 -22.60 21.32
N GLN A 32 -1.59 -21.42 20.89
CA GLN A 32 -1.23 -21.13 19.51
C GLN A 32 0.03 -20.27 19.46
N THR A 33 0.75 -20.30 18.32
CA THR A 33 1.92 -19.43 18.11
C THR A 33 1.51 -17.96 18.02
N LYS A 34 2.41 -17.04 18.38
CA LYS A 34 2.21 -15.59 18.27
C LYS A 34 1.74 -15.15 16.87
N THR A 35 2.34 -15.75 15.83
CA THR A 35 1.97 -15.51 14.42
C THR A 35 0.54 -15.93 14.14
N LYS A 36 0.09 -17.09 14.66
CA LYS A 36 -1.26 -17.59 14.46
C LYS A 36 -2.30 -16.78 15.22
N ILE A 37 -1.99 -16.34 16.45
CA ILE A 37 -2.83 -15.44 17.24
C ILE A 37 -3.01 -14.10 16.53
N LYS A 38 -1.92 -13.49 16.03
CA LYS A 38 -1.99 -12.25 15.24
C LYS A 38 -2.85 -12.43 13.98
N ALA A 39 -2.70 -13.53 13.26
CA ALA A 39 -3.52 -13.85 12.09
C ALA A 39 -5.00 -14.03 12.44
N THR A 40 -5.33 -14.62 13.63
CA THR A 40 -6.70 -14.77 14.10
C THR A 40 -7.32 -13.44 14.49
N LEU A 41 -6.55 -12.54 15.11
CA LEU A 41 -6.95 -11.15 15.40
C LEU A 41 -7.27 -10.38 14.12
N GLN A 42 -6.33 -10.36 13.17
CA GLN A 42 -6.49 -9.72 11.86
C GLN A 42 -7.65 -10.32 11.07
N GLY A 43 -7.85 -11.64 11.17
CA GLY A 43 -8.94 -12.39 10.55
C GLY A 43 -10.30 -12.23 11.24
N GLN A 44 -10.47 -11.29 12.17
CA GLN A 44 -11.71 -11.05 12.92
C GLN A 44 -12.22 -12.28 13.71
N GLY A 45 -11.32 -13.20 14.02
CA GLY A 45 -11.62 -14.42 14.75
C GLY A 45 -11.71 -14.25 16.26
N ILE A 46 -11.55 -13.03 16.79
CA ILE A 46 -11.63 -12.73 18.22
C ILE A 46 -12.84 -11.83 18.50
N LYS A 47 -13.60 -12.21 19.53
CA LYS A 47 -14.70 -11.38 20.05
C LYS A 47 -14.47 -11.11 21.54
N VAL A 48 -14.75 -9.88 21.97
CA VAL A 48 -14.79 -9.49 23.40
C VAL A 48 -16.21 -9.05 23.70
N ASN A 49 -16.84 -9.69 24.69
CA ASN A 49 -18.26 -9.50 25.04
C ASN A 49 -19.19 -9.54 23.80
N GLY A 50 -18.94 -10.51 22.88
CA GLY A 50 -19.71 -10.70 21.65
C GLY A 50 -19.37 -9.77 20.50
N LYS A 51 -18.59 -8.69 20.71
CA LYS A 51 -18.15 -7.76 19.66
C LYS A 51 -16.80 -8.19 19.09
N THR A 52 -16.65 -8.19 17.78
CA THR A 52 -15.37 -8.48 17.11
C THR A 52 -14.34 -7.39 17.44
N VAL A 53 -13.14 -7.83 17.87
CA VAL A 53 -12.01 -6.96 18.20
C VAL A 53 -10.80 -7.43 17.39
N THR A 54 -10.15 -6.49 16.70
CA THR A 54 -8.93 -6.73 15.91
C THR A 54 -7.70 -6.02 16.48
N GLN A 55 -7.92 -5.11 17.45
CA GLN A 55 -6.87 -4.37 18.12
C GLN A 55 -6.10 -5.26 19.09
N PHE A 56 -4.80 -5.40 18.89
CA PHE A 56 -3.93 -6.22 19.75
C PHE A 56 -3.69 -5.60 21.14
N ASP A 57 -3.78 -4.28 21.26
CA ASP A 57 -3.61 -3.48 22.48
C ASP A 57 -4.93 -3.17 23.21
N TYR A 58 -6.05 -3.76 22.75
CA TYR A 58 -7.35 -3.60 23.39
C TYR A 58 -7.27 -3.99 24.87
N GLN A 59 -7.66 -3.06 25.76
CA GLN A 59 -7.59 -3.27 27.20
C GLN A 59 -8.78 -4.12 27.69
N LEU A 60 -8.45 -5.28 28.22
CA LEU A 60 -9.40 -6.18 28.83
C LEU A 60 -9.58 -5.83 30.32
N GLN A 61 -10.81 -5.89 30.80
CA GLN A 61 -11.18 -5.71 32.21
C GLN A 61 -11.65 -7.04 32.82
N PRO A 62 -11.48 -7.26 34.12
CA PRO A 62 -12.02 -8.44 34.80
C PRO A 62 -13.51 -8.65 34.51
N GLY A 63 -13.92 -9.90 34.28
CA GLY A 63 -15.29 -10.28 33.94
C GLY A 63 -15.63 -10.20 32.45
N MET A 64 -14.76 -9.65 31.58
CA MET A 64 -14.98 -9.70 30.15
C MET A 64 -14.84 -11.12 29.61
N LYS A 65 -15.62 -11.46 28.56
CA LYS A 65 -15.60 -12.76 27.90
C LYS A 65 -14.91 -12.63 26.56
N VAL A 66 -13.82 -13.36 26.36
CA VAL A 66 -13.08 -13.43 25.09
C VAL A 66 -13.44 -14.75 24.40
N ALA A 67 -13.91 -14.64 23.15
CA ALA A 67 -14.21 -15.80 22.30
C ALA A 67 -13.21 -15.85 21.14
N VAL A 68 -12.53 -17.00 20.99
CA VAL A 68 -11.51 -17.24 19.96
C VAL A 68 -12.04 -18.27 18.98
N SER A 69 -12.11 -17.93 17.69
CA SER A 69 -12.61 -18.84 16.66
C SER A 69 -11.71 -20.08 16.51
N ARG A 70 -12.31 -21.26 16.55
CA ARG A 70 -11.65 -22.55 16.28
C ARG A 70 -11.40 -22.79 14.81
N THR A 71 -12.30 -22.31 14.00
CA THR A 71 -12.16 -22.39 12.56
C THR A 71 -11.22 -21.26 12.10
N LYS A 72 -10.29 -21.61 11.19
CA LYS A 72 -9.83 -20.58 10.26
C LYS A 72 -11.10 -20.05 9.61
N ARG A 73 -11.66 -18.92 10.10
CA ARG A 73 -12.62 -18.23 9.28
C ARG A 73 -11.92 -18.09 7.95
N ASN A 74 -12.48 -18.74 6.93
CA ASN A 74 -12.16 -18.38 5.58
C ASN A 74 -12.41 -16.87 5.58
N GLN A 75 -11.34 -16.08 5.78
CA GLN A 75 -11.30 -14.82 5.08
C GLN A 75 -11.71 -15.25 3.69
N GLN A 76 -12.92 -14.90 3.25
CA GLN A 76 -13.19 -14.94 1.83
C GLN A 76 -11.98 -14.23 1.27
N GLN A 77 -11.03 -15.06 0.75
CA GLN A 77 -9.71 -14.56 0.40
C GLN A 77 -10.01 -13.45 -0.56
N PHE A 78 -9.74 -12.22 -0.14
CA PHE A 78 -9.92 -11.09 -1.02
C PHE A 78 -9.12 -11.42 -2.28
N LYS A 79 -9.84 -11.77 -3.33
CA LYS A 79 -9.27 -12.12 -4.62
C LYS A 79 -9.58 -10.99 -5.56
N SER A 80 -8.59 -10.22 -5.88
CA SER A 80 -8.66 -9.20 -6.91
C SER A 80 -7.44 -9.34 -7.82
N ARG A 81 -7.64 -9.24 -9.12
CA ARG A 81 -6.54 -9.15 -10.07
C ARG A 81 -5.85 -7.78 -10.07
N TYR A 82 -6.44 -6.80 -9.40
CA TYR A 82 -5.99 -5.41 -9.43
C TYR A 82 -5.34 -4.94 -8.13
N VAL A 83 -5.65 -5.60 -7.02
CA VAL A 83 -5.28 -5.15 -5.67
C VAL A 83 -4.95 -6.33 -4.80
N LYS A 84 -3.83 -6.26 -4.09
CA LYS A 84 -3.47 -7.19 -3.02
C LYS A 84 -3.41 -6.42 -1.71
N ILE A 85 -4.10 -6.88 -0.68
CA ILE A 85 -4.04 -6.28 0.65
C ILE A 85 -2.72 -6.70 1.30
N VAL A 86 -1.94 -5.71 1.74
CA VAL A 86 -0.64 -5.89 2.41
C VAL A 86 -0.82 -5.80 3.93
N TYR A 87 -1.61 -4.81 4.38
CA TYR A 87 -1.91 -4.57 5.79
C TYR A 87 -3.30 -3.97 5.93
N GLU A 88 -3.96 -4.23 7.04
CA GLU A 88 -5.23 -3.61 7.38
C GLU A 88 -5.41 -3.56 8.89
N ASP A 89 -5.87 -2.42 9.40
CA ASP A 89 -6.33 -2.25 10.77
C ASP A 89 -7.68 -1.52 10.82
N ARG A 90 -7.98 -0.86 11.94
CA ARG A 90 -9.23 -0.10 12.11
C ARG A 90 -9.25 1.16 11.25
N TRP A 91 -8.11 1.84 11.09
CA TRP A 91 -8.00 3.19 10.57
C TRP A 91 -7.50 3.26 9.13
N LEU A 92 -6.68 2.30 8.72
CA LEU A 92 -6.11 2.31 7.37
C LEU A 92 -5.98 0.92 6.77
N ILE A 93 -5.81 0.92 5.46
CA ILE A 93 -5.50 -0.28 4.67
C ILE A 93 -4.37 0.05 3.71
N VAL A 94 -3.32 -0.77 3.72
CA VAL A 94 -2.20 -0.70 2.78
C VAL A 94 -2.36 -1.79 1.74
N VAL A 95 -2.24 -1.41 0.48
CA VAL A 95 -2.43 -2.31 -0.64
C VAL A 95 -1.29 -2.21 -1.64
N GLU A 96 -1.05 -3.30 -2.36
CA GLU A 96 -0.26 -3.31 -3.58
C GLU A 96 -1.23 -3.21 -4.77
N LYS A 97 -1.15 -2.09 -5.50
CA LYS A 97 -1.92 -1.82 -6.71
C LYS A 97 -1.24 -2.45 -7.92
N MET A 98 -1.97 -3.18 -8.74
CA MET A 98 -1.49 -3.65 -10.04
C MET A 98 -1.53 -2.53 -11.09
N PRO A 99 -0.75 -2.63 -12.19
CA PRO A 99 -0.86 -1.67 -13.30
C PRO A 99 -2.23 -1.78 -13.99
N GLY A 100 -2.61 -0.74 -14.73
CA GLY A 100 -3.84 -0.72 -15.54
C GLY A 100 -5.10 -0.31 -14.78
N ILE A 101 -5.02 -0.01 -13.47
CA ILE A 101 -6.18 0.45 -12.68
C ILE A 101 -5.92 1.81 -12.04
N LEU A 102 -6.92 2.68 -12.05
CA LEU A 102 -6.87 3.99 -11.38
C LEU A 102 -6.91 3.83 -9.86
N SER A 103 -6.23 4.72 -9.13
CA SER A 103 -6.29 4.79 -7.65
C SER A 103 -7.67 5.20 -7.16
N MET A 104 -8.31 6.12 -7.86
CA MET A 104 -9.66 6.65 -7.59
C MET A 104 -10.38 6.96 -8.90
N ALA A 105 -11.67 7.26 -8.82
CA ALA A 105 -12.46 7.62 -10.00
C ALA A 105 -11.89 8.84 -10.72
N ALA A 106 -11.85 8.76 -12.04
CA ALA A 106 -11.59 9.88 -12.93
C ALA A 106 -12.74 9.91 -13.95
N GLY A 107 -13.62 10.90 -13.84
CA GLY A 107 -14.81 10.99 -14.69
C GLY A 107 -15.77 9.82 -14.46
N HIS A 108 -16.21 9.19 -15.55
CA HIS A 108 -17.21 8.10 -15.52
C HIS A 108 -16.64 6.69 -15.29
N SER A 109 -15.34 6.54 -15.02
CA SER A 109 -14.74 5.22 -14.75
C SER A 109 -15.25 4.65 -13.44
N SER A 110 -16.00 3.54 -13.49
CA SER A 110 -16.54 2.85 -12.32
C SER A 110 -15.49 1.99 -11.60
N LEU A 111 -14.52 1.40 -12.31
CA LEU A 111 -13.53 0.49 -11.75
C LEU A 111 -12.24 1.23 -11.38
N ASN A 112 -11.96 1.27 -10.08
CA ASN A 112 -10.73 1.83 -9.52
C ASN A 112 -10.43 1.16 -8.16
N VAL A 113 -9.22 1.37 -7.61
CA VAL A 113 -8.83 0.73 -6.34
C VAL A 113 -9.79 1.06 -5.21
N LYS A 114 -10.23 2.33 -5.10
CA LYS A 114 -11.20 2.75 -4.08
C LYS A 114 -12.48 1.93 -4.14
N THR A 115 -13.08 1.74 -5.34
CA THR A 115 -14.32 0.95 -5.49
C THR A 115 -14.10 -0.53 -5.18
N VAL A 116 -12.94 -1.08 -5.53
CA VAL A 116 -12.56 -2.46 -5.19
C VAL A 116 -12.45 -2.65 -3.67
N LEU A 117 -11.91 -1.65 -2.95
CA LEU A 117 -11.82 -1.67 -1.48
C LEU A 117 -13.19 -1.46 -0.81
N ASP A 118 -14.02 -0.55 -1.32
CA ASP A 118 -15.39 -0.33 -0.82
C ASP A 118 -16.22 -1.63 -0.94
N ASP A 119 -16.09 -2.34 -2.04
CA ASP A 119 -16.71 -3.66 -2.24
C ASP A 119 -16.17 -4.72 -1.27
N TYR A 120 -14.86 -4.71 -1.02
CA TYR A 120 -14.23 -5.57 -0.03
C TYR A 120 -14.78 -5.30 1.37
N PHE A 121 -14.83 -4.05 1.81
CA PHE A 121 -15.37 -3.68 3.12
C PHE A 121 -16.83 -4.11 3.27
N LYS A 122 -17.66 -3.87 2.23
CA LYS A 122 -19.04 -4.32 2.23
C LYS A 122 -19.17 -5.84 2.36
N LYS A 123 -18.40 -6.62 1.61
CA LYS A 123 -18.41 -8.10 1.64
C LYS A 123 -17.87 -8.67 2.95
N SER A 124 -16.94 -7.97 3.59
CA SER A 124 -16.39 -8.34 4.90
C SER A 124 -17.20 -7.76 6.08
N HIS A 125 -18.36 -7.15 5.80
CA HIS A 125 -19.25 -6.54 6.80
C HIS A 125 -18.58 -5.46 7.67
N GLN A 126 -17.65 -4.72 7.10
CA GLN A 126 -17.04 -3.56 7.73
C GLN A 126 -17.88 -2.32 7.44
N ASN A 127 -18.17 -1.54 8.48
CA ASN A 127 -18.90 -0.28 8.35
C ASN A 127 -17.92 0.89 8.11
N CYS A 128 -17.19 0.84 7.00
CA CYS A 128 -16.24 1.86 6.58
C CYS A 128 -16.19 1.99 5.06
N ARG A 129 -15.48 2.99 4.57
CA ARG A 129 -15.20 3.21 3.14
C ARG A 129 -13.70 3.51 2.96
N ALA A 130 -13.19 3.31 1.75
CA ALA A 130 -11.85 3.72 1.40
C ALA A 130 -11.80 5.24 1.12
N HIS A 131 -10.89 5.92 1.78
CA HIS A 131 -10.60 7.35 1.60
C HIS A 131 -9.20 7.50 1.02
N VAL A 132 -9.08 8.31 -0.03
CA VAL A 132 -7.86 8.41 -0.84
C VAL A 132 -6.99 9.53 -0.31
N VAL A 133 -5.84 9.21 0.26
CA VAL A 133 -4.89 10.18 0.82
C VAL A 133 -3.71 10.49 -0.11
N HIS A 134 -3.43 9.62 -1.05
CA HIS A 134 -2.47 9.83 -2.14
C HIS A 134 -2.81 8.97 -3.35
N ARG A 135 -2.07 9.14 -4.43
CA ARG A 135 -2.35 8.43 -5.67
C ARG A 135 -1.10 7.93 -6.39
N LEU A 136 -1.26 6.82 -7.10
CA LEU A 136 -0.38 6.37 -8.18
C LEU A 136 -1.10 6.57 -9.51
N ASP A 137 -0.35 6.74 -10.58
CA ASP A 137 -0.90 6.77 -11.94
C ASP A 137 -1.53 5.40 -12.30
N ARG A 138 -2.39 5.38 -13.31
CA ARG A 138 -3.10 4.17 -13.76
C ARG A 138 -2.15 2.98 -13.92
N ASP A 139 -1.05 3.20 -14.63
CA ASP A 139 -0.14 2.14 -15.06
C ASP A 139 1.07 1.95 -14.13
N THR A 140 1.26 2.84 -13.15
CA THR A 140 2.19 2.63 -12.04
C THR A 140 1.65 1.57 -11.09
N SER A 141 2.46 0.57 -10.77
CA SER A 141 2.11 -0.45 -9.75
C SER A 141 2.77 -0.14 -8.40
N GLY A 142 2.36 -0.85 -7.34
CA GLY A 142 3.03 -0.81 -6.03
C GLY A 142 2.17 -0.33 -4.87
N LEU A 143 2.83 0.06 -3.80
CA LEU A 143 2.23 0.33 -2.50
C LEU A 143 1.42 1.61 -2.46
N MET A 144 0.24 1.51 -1.86
CA MET A 144 -0.65 2.61 -1.54
C MET A 144 -1.29 2.41 -0.17
N VAL A 145 -1.54 3.50 0.54
CA VAL A 145 -2.34 3.54 1.77
C VAL A 145 -3.65 4.28 1.52
N TYR A 146 -4.73 3.77 2.13
CA TYR A 146 -6.05 4.41 2.17
C TYR A 146 -6.48 4.51 3.63
N ALA A 147 -7.12 5.61 3.99
CA ALA A 147 -7.80 5.72 5.27
C ALA A 147 -9.17 4.99 5.21
N LYS A 148 -9.67 4.56 6.37
CA LYS A 148 -10.97 3.87 6.49
C LYS A 148 -12.05 4.75 7.11
N ASP A 149 -11.70 5.94 7.55
CA ASP A 149 -12.59 6.97 8.07
C ASP A 149 -12.08 8.38 7.71
N ILE A 150 -12.97 9.36 7.84
CA ILE A 150 -12.71 10.76 7.46
C ILE A 150 -11.67 11.42 8.36
N ASP A 151 -11.67 11.12 9.66
CA ASP A 151 -10.73 11.73 10.60
C ASP A 151 -9.29 11.30 10.27
N THR A 152 -9.10 10.01 10.00
CA THR A 152 -7.82 9.46 9.56
C THR A 152 -7.38 10.01 8.20
N GLU A 153 -8.32 10.18 7.24
CA GLU A 153 -8.05 10.83 5.94
C GLU A 153 -7.52 12.25 6.15
N GLN A 154 -8.21 13.06 6.96
CA GLN A 154 -7.82 14.45 7.23
C GLN A 154 -6.43 14.55 7.88
N ILE A 155 -6.12 13.70 8.86
CA ILE A 155 -4.79 13.67 9.48
C ILE A 155 -3.72 13.37 8.41
N LEU A 156 -3.92 12.35 7.59
CA LEU A 156 -2.96 11.96 6.55
C LEU A 156 -2.81 13.03 5.44
N GLU A 157 -3.90 13.68 5.03
CA GLU A 157 -3.84 14.74 4.01
C GLU A 157 -3.11 15.99 4.51
N HIS A 158 -3.41 16.45 5.72
CA HIS A 158 -2.82 17.68 6.28
C HIS A 158 -1.35 17.50 6.65
N SER A 159 -0.99 16.35 7.19
CA SER A 159 0.35 16.07 7.70
C SER A 159 1.15 15.07 6.83
N TRP A 160 0.80 14.91 5.57
CA TRP A 160 1.43 13.92 4.68
C TRP A 160 2.96 14.01 4.67
N HIS A 161 3.51 15.21 4.58
CA HIS A 161 4.96 15.43 4.53
C HIS A 161 5.68 15.17 5.87
N GLU A 162 4.96 15.24 6.99
CA GLU A 162 5.49 14.97 8.32
C GLU A 162 5.36 13.49 8.66
N ILE A 163 4.27 12.87 8.22
CA ILE A 163 3.93 11.48 8.51
C ILE A 163 4.69 10.52 7.61
N VAL A 164 4.81 10.81 6.31
CA VAL A 164 5.47 9.94 5.33
C VAL A 164 6.94 10.32 5.23
N TYR A 165 7.82 9.52 5.85
CA TYR A 165 9.26 9.83 5.94
C TYR A 165 10.12 9.15 4.88
N ASP A 166 9.64 8.06 4.24
CA ASP A 166 10.33 7.47 3.08
C ASP A 166 9.33 6.83 2.11
N ARG A 167 9.52 7.08 0.82
CA ARG A 167 8.77 6.45 -0.26
C ARG A 167 9.66 6.33 -1.47
N ARG A 168 9.81 5.11 -1.94
CA ARG A 168 10.71 4.81 -3.04
C ARG A 168 10.00 4.05 -4.14
N TYR A 169 10.48 4.30 -5.32
CA TYR A 169 10.03 3.69 -6.55
C TYR A 169 11.22 2.99 -7.21
N VAL A 170 10.95 1.97 -7.97
CA VAL A 170 11.91 1.37 -8.87
C VAL A 170 11.36 1.45 -10.28
N ALA A 171 12.21 1.82 -11.23
CA ALA A 171 11.84 1.86 -12.64
C ALA A 171 12.93 1.19 -13.51
N VAL A 172 12.50 0.71 -14.67
CA VAL A 172 13.42 0.44 -15.78
C VAL A 172 13.41 1.67 -16.67
N CYS A 173 14.57 2.28 -16.82
CA CYS A 173 14.79 3.45 -17.67
C CYS A 173 15.51 3.01 -18.96
N SER A 174 15.21 3.66 -20.08
CA SER A 174 15.83 3.41 -21.39
C SER A 174 17.28 3.91 -21.41
N GLY A 175 18.17 3.09 -21.92
CA GLY A 175 19.60 3.39 -22.05
C GLY A 175 20.40 3.23 -20.75
N GLU A 176 21.69 3.48 -20.85
CA GLU A 176 22.65 3.42 -19.75
C GLU A 176 22.71 4.75 -19.00
N VAL A 177 22.18 4.79 -17.79
CA VAL A 177 22.26 5.97 -16.90
C VAL A 177 23.68 6.02 -16.32
N GLU A 178 24.50 6.97 -16.77
CA GLU A 178 25.93 7.08 -16.43
C GLU A 178 26.22 7.32 -14.95
N PRO A 179 25.65 8.34 -14.27
CA PRO A 179 25.92 8.57 -12.87
C PRO A 179 25.17 7.54 -12.00
N ASP A 180 25.86 7.00 -10.97
CA ASP A 180 25.23 6.04 -10.05
C ASP A 180 24.13 6.70 -9.21
N ASP A 181 24.30 7.98 -8.88
CA ASP A 181 23.40 8.74 -8.03
C ASP A 181 23.20 10.15 -8.57
N GLY A 182 22.06 10.73 -8.25
CA GLY A 182 21.82 12.13 -8.57
C GLY A 182 20.54 12.69 -7.98
N THR A 183 20.37 13.99 -8.19
CA THR A 183 19.16 14.72 -7.76
C THR A 183 18.64 15.57 -8.89
N MET A 184 17.37 15.42 -9.21
CA MET A 184 16.65 16.24 -10.19
C MET A 184 15.75 17.23 -9.47
N VAL A 185 15.88 18.49 -9.84
CA VAL A 185 15.12 19.61 -9.27
C VAL A 185 14.51 20.41 -10.41
N SER A 186 13.22 20.63 -10.38
CA SER A 186 12.51 21.42 -11.39
C SER A 186 11.16 21.96 -10.88
N TRP A 187 10.52 22.79 -11.68
CA TRP A 187 9.13 23.22 -11.50
C TRP A 187 8.25 22.50 -12.52
N LEU A 188 7.29 21.72 -12.01
CA LEU A 188 6.37 20.93 -12.85
C LEU A 188 5.03 21.63 -13.03
N LYS A 189 4.61 21.76 -14.29
CA LYS A 189 3.35 22.41 -14.66
C LYS A 189 2.64 21.63 -15.77
N ASP A 190 1.31 21.60 -15.71
CA ASP A 190 0.52 21.05 -16.80
C ASP A 190 0.34 22.08 -17.92
N ASN A 191 0.49 21.66 -19.17
CA ASN A 191 0.09 22.44 -20.32
C ASN A 191 -1.44 22.32 -20.57
N LYS A 192 -1.95 23.02 -21.59
CA LYS A 192 -3.37 23.00 -21.97
C LYS A 192 -3.91 21.62 -22.34
N ALA A 193 -3.04 20.70 -22.73
CA ALA A 193 -3.37 19.32 -23.05
C ALA A 193 -3.20 18.37 -21.83
N TYR A 194 -3.09 18.91 -20.61
CA TYR A 194 -2.86 18.14 -19.36
C TYR A 194 -1.59 17.27 -19.38
N VAL A 195 -0.61 17.65 -20.21
CA VAL A 195 0.73 17.07 -20.19
C VAL A 195 1.58 17.87 -19.22
N THR A 196 2.15 17.19 -18.21
CA THR A 196 3.09 17.79 -17.27
C THR A 196 4.45 17.98 -17.97
N TYR A 197 5.05 19.13 -17.82
CA TYR A 197 6.39 19.43 -18.28
C TYR A 197 7.20 20.10 -17.17
N SER A 198 8.50 20.02 -17.25
CA SER A 198 9.44 20.61 -16.30
C SER A 198 10.01 21.94 -16.80
N SER A 199 10.49 22.72 -15.85
CA SER A 199 11.29 23.92 -16.10
C SER A 199 12.41 23.99 -15.05
N PRO A 200 13.65 24.34 -15.42
CA PRO A 200 14.75 24.55 -14.47
C PRO A 200 14.57 25.82 -13.62
N VAL A 201 13.69 26.69 -14.04
CA VAL A 201 13.36 27.96 -13.35
C VAL A 201 11.88 28.00 -12.99
N ASP A 202 11.53 28.78 -11.97
CA ASP A 202 10.13 28.96 -11.56
C ASP A 202 9.30 29.54 -12.72
N ASN A 203 8.38 28.71 -13.20
CA ASN A 203 7.45 29.04 -14.29
C ASN A 203 6.00 29.15 -13.79
N GLY A 204 5.79 29.28 -12.46
CA GLY A 204 4.50 29.19 -11.79
C GLY A 204 4.01 27.72 -11.67
N GLY A 205 4.90 26.76 -11.83
CA GLY A 205 4.68 25.34 -11.59
C GLY A 205 4.88 24.96 -10.12
N LYS A 206 4.79 23.67 -9.86
CA LYS A 206 5.02 23.12 -8.51
C LYS A 206 6.46 22.63 -8.39
N TYR A 207 7.19 23.10 -7.40
CA TYR A 207 8.54 22.64 -7.08
C TYR A 207 8.57 21.13 -6.84
N ALA A 208 9.55 20.46 -7.46
CA ALA A 208 9.68 18.99 -7.46
C ALA A 208 11.15 18.58 -7.26
N VAL A 209 11.38 17.64 -6.35
CA VAL A 209 12.70 17.06 -6.04
C VAL A 209 12.61 15.54 -6.08
N THR A 210 13.48 14.93 -6.89
CA THR A 210 13.62 13.47 -7.04
C THR A 210 15.09 13.10 -6.92
N HIS A 211 15.42 12.23 -5.97
CA HIS A 211 16.73 11.60 -5.92
C HIS A 211 16.67 10.26 -6.66
N PHE A 212 17.76 9.87 -7.30
CA PHE A 212 17.85 8.57 -7.92
C PHE A 212 19.17 7.86 -7.56
N HIS A 213 19.11 6.53 -7.58
CA HIS A 213 20.25 5.63 -7.42
C HIS A 213 20.12 4.48 -8.44
N VAL A 214 21.18 4.20 -9.17
CA VAL A 214 21.20 3.12 -10.17
C VAL A 214 21.51 1.81 -9.48
N LEU A 215 20.58 0.86 -9.56
CA LEU A 215 20.71 -0.47 -8.94
C LEU A 215 21.42 -1.47 -9.84
N ASP A 216 21.20 -1.38 -11.16
CA ASP A 216 21.81 -2.24 -12.18
C ASP A 216 21.71 -1.56 -13.56
N ARG A 217 22.59 -1.90 -14.49
CA ARG A 217 22.56 -1.35 -15.85
C ARG A 217 23.06 -2.31 -16.90
N THR A 218 22.58 -2.12 -18.11
CA THR A 218 23.07 -2.68 -19.36
C THR A 218 23.24 -1.52 -20.34
N THR A 219 23.75 -1.77 -21.53
CA THR A 219 23.81 -0.76 -22.59
C THR A 219 22.44 -0.26 -23.06
N GLU A 220 21.39 -1.07 -22.87
CA GLU A 220 20.04 -0.77 -23.35
C GLU A 220 19.13 -0.22 -22.25
N HIS A 221 19.32 -0.64 -21.00
CA HIS A 221 18.43 -0.30 -19.88
C HIS A 221 19.18 -0.10 -18.57
N SER A 222 18.62 0.73 -17.69
CA SER A 222 19.05 0.91 -16.30
C SER A 222 17.91 0.63 -15.34
N LEU A 223 18.17 -0.15 -14.29
CA LEU A 223 17.26 -0.31 -13.14
C LEU A 223 17.57 0.78 -12.12
N VAL A 224 16.64 1.69 -11.93
CA VAL A 224 16.86 2.90 -11.13
C VAL A 224 15.88 2.95 -9.97
N GLU A 225 16.39 3.19 -8.77
CA GLU A 225 15.60 3.56 -7.61
C GLU A 225 15.40 5.07 -7.58
N PHE A 226 14.16 5.51 -7.31
CA PHE A 226 13.81 6.92 -7.13
C PHE A 226 13.25 7.15 -5.72
N LYS A 227 13.84 8.09 -5.00
CA LYS A 227 13.33 8.59 -3.72
C LYS A 227 12.73 9.97 -3.92
N LEU A 228 11.49 10.15 -3.46
CA LEU A 228 10.74 11.39 -3.65
C LEU A 228 10.71 12.25 -2.38
N GLU A 229 11.21 13.50 -2.44
CA GLU A 229 10.89 14.51 -1.43
C GLU A 229 9.49 15.10 -1.68
N THR A 230 9.15 15.32 -2.93
CA THR A 230 7.85 15.85 -3.35
C THR A 230 7.05 14.78 -4.11
N GLY A 231 5.73 15.00 -4.29
CA GLY A 231 4.87 14.05 -5.01
C GLY A 231 3.99 14.75 -6.03
N ARG A 232 4.60 15.26 -7.12
CA ARG A 232 3.85 15.93 -8.18
C ARG A 232 3.36 14.92 -9.21
N LYS A 233 2.33 15.29 -9.93
CA LYS A 233 1.78 14.48 -11.03
C LYS A 233 2.87 14.11 -12.03
N ASN A 234 2.98 12.81 -12.34
CA ASN A 234 3.97 12.25 -13.28
C ASN A 234 5.45 12.60 -12.98
N GLN A 235 5.78 13.00 -11.74
CA GLN A 235 7.09 13.57 -11.40
C GLN A 235 8.27 12.69 -11.86
N ILE A 236 8.32 11.40 -11.48
CA ILE A 236 9.40 10.50 -11.89
C ILE A 236 9.47 10.39 -13.41
N ARG A 237 8.33 10.25 -14.06
CA ARG A 237 8.23 10.04 -15.52
C ARG A 237 8.77 11.24 -16.29
N VAL A 238 8.45 12.46 -15.84
CA VAL A 238 8.96 13.70 -16.43
C VAL A 238 10.45 13.85 -16.17
N HIS A 239 10.89 13.69 -14.90
CA HIS A 239 12.29 13.81 -14.53
C HIS A 239 13.18 12.78 -15.24
N SER A 240 12.73 11.51 -15.38
CA SER A 240 13.47 10.49 -16.14
C SER A 240 13.61 10.86 -17.62
N ALA A 241 12.55 11.44 -18.23
CA ALA A 241 12.60 11.90 -19.62
C ALA A 241 13.55 13.11 -19.78
N ASP A 242 13.53 14.06 -18.83
CA ASP A 242 14.45 15.23 -18.82
C ASP A 242 15.92 14.80 -18.66
N MET A 243 16.17 13.71 -17.96
CA MET A 243 17.50 13.11 -17.81
C MET A 243 17.99 12.44 -19.11
N GLY A 244 17.12 12.30 -20.11
CA GLY A 244 17.42 11.58 -21.36
C GLY A 244 17.19 10.06 -21.28
N HIS A 245 16.71 9.56 -20.14
CA HIS A 245 16.47 8.16 -19.85
C HIS A 245 15.02 7.91 -19.42
N PRO A 246 14.03 8.04 -20.32
CA PRO A 246 12.63 7.89 -19.99
C PRO A 246 12.33 6.51 -19.43
N VAL A 247 11.29 6.41 -18.59
CA VAL A 247 10.81 5.12 -18.09
C VAL A 247 10.30 4.28 -19.26
N CYS A 248 10.77 3.03 -19.37
CA CYS A 248 10.33 2.10 -20.41
C CYS A 248 8.83 1.85 -20.33
N GLY A 249 8.15 1.74 -21.49
CA GLY A 249 6.71 1.56 -21.59
C GLY A 249 5.89 2.81 -21.22
N ASP A 250 6.54 3.97 -21.20
CA ASP A 250 5.83 5.25 -20.99
C ASP A 250 5.30 5.80 -22.29
N GLU A 251 3.99 5.64 -22.55
CA GLU A 251 3.32 6.14 -23.76
C GLU A 251 3.34 7.67 -23.90
N LYS A 252 3.57 8.41 -22.79
CA LYS A 252 3.43 9.86 -22.76
C LYS A 252 4.75 10.61 -22.77
N TYR A 253 5.74 10.08 -22.08
CA TYR A 253 7.07 10.71 -21.90
C TYR A 253 8.19 9.82 -22.42
N GLY A 254 7.88 8.63 -22.91
CA GLY A 254 8.84 7.64 -23.41
C GLY A 254 9.32 7.94 -24.82
N ASN A 255 10.30 7.15 -25.25
CA ASN A 255 10.91 7.16 -26.57
C ASN A 255 10.46 5.97 -27.46
N GLY A 256 9.44 5.22 -27.04
CA GLY A 256 8.93 4.02 -27.71
C GLY A 256 9.55 2.71 -27.23
N ASP A 257 10.52 2.75 -26.33
CA ASP A 257 11.11 1.56 -25.72
C ASP A 257 10.13 0.92 -24.73
N ASP A 258 9.62 -0.27 -25.04
CA ASP A 258 8.59 -0.96 -24.26
C ASP A 258 8.86 -2.47 -24.17
N PRO A 259 9.92 -2.88 -23.47
CA PRO A 259 10.35 -4.29 -23.40
C PRO A 259 9.39 -5.20 -22.64
N LEU A 260 8.46 -4.64 -21.85
CA LEU A 260 7.55 -5.40 -20.98
C LEU A 260 6.06 -5.13 -21.23
N HIS A 261 5.74 -4.38 -22.28
CA HIS A 261 4.36 -3.99 -22.65
C HIS A 261 3.56 -3.36 -21.49
N ARG A 262 4.26 -2.53 -20.70
CA ARG A 262 3.69 -1.77 -19.59
C ARG A 262 4.64 -0.66 -19.13
N LEU A 263 4.09 0.36 -18.47
CA LEU A 263 4.92 1.32 -17.74
C LEU A 263 5.77 0.60 -16.66
N CYS A 264 7.09 0.65 -16.82
CA CYS A 264 8.05 -0.01 -15.93
C CYS A 264 8.36 0.84 -14.70
N LEU A 265 7.32 1.23 -13.95
CA LEU A 265 7.40 2.01 -12.71
C LEU A 265 6.62 1.33 -11.59
N HIS A 266 7.26 1.19 -10.42
CA HIS A 266 6.71 0.47 -9.28
C HIS A 266 7.07 1.14 -7.96
N ALA A 267 6.07 1.48 -7.13
CA ALA A 267 6.21 2.00 -5.78
C ALA A 267 6.51 0.83 -4.82
N TRP A 268 7.79 0.59 -4.53
CA TRP A 268 8.22 -0.62 -3.83
C TRP A 268 8.36 -0.46 -2.32
N LEU A 269 8.60 0.77 -1.83
CA LEU A 269 8.76 1.08 -0.41
C LEU A 269 7.84 2.25 -0.01
N LEU A 270 7.14 2.09 1.11
CA LEU A 270 6.32 3.13 1.72
C LEU A 270 6.49 3.07 3.24
N CYS A 271 7.08 4.11 3.82
CA CYS A 271 7.33 4.24 5.25
C CYS A 271 6.64 5.48 5.80
N PHE A 272 5.87 5.30 6.86
CA PHE A 272 5.13 6.41 7.48
C PHE A 272 4.86 6.13 8.97
N TYR A 273 4.62 7.17 9.74
CA TYR A 273 4.09 7.04 11.10
C TYR A 273 2.58 6.80 11.03
N HIS A 274 2.09 5.82 11.76
CA HIS A 274 0.66 5.56 11.84
C HIS A 274 -0.08 6.79 12.37
N PRO A 275 -1.12 7.33 11.66
CA PRO A 275 -1.72 8.63 11.97
C PRO A 275 -2.35 8.72 13.36
N VAL A 276 -2.74 7.59 13.95
CA VAL A 276 -3.42 7.54 15.26
C VAL A 276 -2.50 7.00 16.36
N THR A 277 -1.72 5.94 16.09
CA THR A 277 -0.86 5.30 17.10
C THR A 277 0.56 5.86 17.12
N HIS A 278 0.94 6.65 16.13
CA HIS A 278 2.27 7.25 15.92
C HIS A 278 3.42 6.22 15.83
N GLN A 279 3.09 4.92 15.67
CA GLN A 279 4.08 3.88 15.49
C GLN A 279 4.68 3.94 14.07
N PRO A 280 5.99 3.73 13.90
CA PRO A 280 6.58 3.63 12.58
C PRO A 280 6.05 2.40 11.85
N MET A 281 5.67 2.59 10.60
CA MET A 281 5.15 1.57 9.70
C MET A 281 6.04 1.51 8.47
N GLU A 282 6.50 0.33 8.12
CA GLU A 282 7.33 0.09 6.93
C GLU A 282 6.69 -1.01 6.10
N PHE A 283 6.47 -0.73 4.84
CA PHE A 283 5.92 -1.67 3.87
C PHE A 283 6.83 -1.75 2.66
N GLU A 284 7.16 -2.97 2.31
CA GLU A 284 8.02 -3.26 1.16
C GLU A 284 7.36 -4.32 0.28
N THR A 285 7.50 -4.16 -1.02
CA THR A 285 7.18 -5.18 -2.01
C THR A 285 8.43 -5.52 -2.82
N PRO A 286 8.58 -6.76 -3.26
CA PRO A 286 9.72 -7.09 -4.10
C PRO A 286 9.67 -6.30 -5.41
N VAL A 287 10.84 -5.89 -5.90
CA VAL A 287 10.99 -5.38 -7.27
C VAL A 287 10.38 -6.41 -8.24
N PRO A 288 9.49 -6.01 -9.16
CA PRO A 288 8.85 -6.96 -10.09
C PRO A 288 9.88 -7.85 -10.77
N ALA A 289 9.64 -9.17 -10.74
CA ALA A 289 10.58 -10.13 -11.31
C ALA A 289 10.86 -9.87 -12.81
N THR A 290 9.85 -9.36 -13.54
CA THR A 290 9.98 -8.96 -14.94
C THR A 290 10.98 -7.83 -15.14
N PHE A 291 11.07 -6.86 -14.20
CA PHE A 291 12.07 -5.80 -14.28
C PHE A 291 13.48 -6.39 -14.13
N ARG A 292 13.69 -7.24 -13.12
CA ARG A 292 14.99 -7.86 -12.87
C ARG A 292 15.43 -8.80 -14.00
N HIS A 293 14.49 -9.38 -14.77
CA HIS A 293 14.83 -10.28 -15.88
C HIS A 293 15.55 -9.57 -17.03
N LEU A 294 15.34 -8.27 -17.21
CA LEU A 294 16.05 -7.48 -18.23
C LEU A 294 17.55 -7.31 -17.93
N PHE A 295 17.98 -7.56 -16.68
CA PHE A 295 19.35 -7.39 -16.20
C PHE A 295 20.05 -8.73 -15.90
N LYS A 296 19.40 -9.87 -16.18
CA LYS A 296 20.07 -11.17 -16.03
C LYS A 296 21.06 -11.34 -17.17
N ARG A 297 22.31 -11.43 -16.81
CA ARG A 297 23.44 -11.82 -17.67
C ARG A 297 23.51 -13.32 -17.85
#